data_c7b309a796ac028dbb9636b7f449a4f0
#
_entry.id   c7b309a796ac028dbb9636b7f449a4f0
#
_cell.length_a   1.000
_cell.length_b   1.000
_cell.length_c   1.000
_cell.angle_alpha   90.00
_cell.angle_beta   90.00
_cell.angle_gamma   90.00
#
_symmetry.space_group_name_H-M   'P 1'
#
loop_
_entity.id
_entity.type
_entity.pdbx_description
1 polymer ?
#
loop_
_entity_poly.entity_id
_entity_poly.type
_entity_poly.pdbx_seq_one_letter_code
_entity_poly.pdbx_strand_id
1 'polypeptide(L)'
;GFNCSRNQEVAKKYAHLSAKLGFASHKASDGDKLGALLEAIVKLQRTLECPMTLTEFGVDKATSEPKLNLMADRALEDMCYRFNPYPANHDDLIGLYKKIL
;
A
#
# COMPACT_ATOMS: atom_id res chain seq x y z
N GLY A 1 -3.58 0.05 2.41
CA GLY A 1 -4.00 -1.27 2.67
C GLY A 1 -3.13 -2.12 3.57
N PHE A 2 -1.91 -2.51 3.16
CA PHE A 2 -1.13 -3.57 3.82
C PHE A 2 -0.90 -3.32 5.32
N ASN A 3 -0.31 -2.18 5.70
CA ASN A 3 -0.04 -1.89 7.12
C ASN A 3 -1.30 -1.89 7.99
N CYS A 4 -2.42 -1.38 7.46
CA CYS A 4 -3.70 -1.34 8.19
C CYS A 4 -4.29 -2.73 8.40
N SER A 5 -4.08 -3.68 7.50
CA SER A 5 -4.53 -5.06 7.67
C SER A 5 -3.71 -5.84 8.71
N ARG A 6 -2.52 -5.36 9.05
CA ARG A 6 -1.57 -6.01 9.97
C ARG A 6 -1.45 -5.31 11.33
N ASN A 7 -1.86 -4.03 11.41
CA ASN A 7 -1.74 -3.23 12.63
C ASN A 7 -2.99 -2.39 12.85
N GLN A 8 -3.76 -2.76 13.89
CA GLN A 8 -5.04 -2.13 14.19
C GLN A 8 -4.90 -0.67 14.64
N GLU A 9 -3.82 -0.30 15.33
CA GLU A 9 -3.57 1.10 15.72
C GLU A 9 -3.31 1.98 14.49
N VAL A 10 -2.56 1.45 13.54
CA VAL A 10 -2.32 2.12 12.26
C VAL A 10 -3.65 2.31 11.51
N ALA A 11 -4.49 1.27 11.45
CA ALA A 11 -5.82 1.36 10.83
C ALA A 11 -6.68 2.47 11.47
N LYS A 12 -6.72 2.57 12.81
CA LYS A 12 -7.44 3.62 13.53
C LYS A 12 -6.91 5.03 13.22
N LYS A 13 -5.58 5.20 13.17
CA LYS A 13 -4.96 6.49 12.81
C LYS A 13 -5.37 6.93 11.40
N TYR A 14 -5.35 6.04 10.43
CA TYR A 14 -5.77 6.33 9.06
C TYR A 14 -7.29 6.58 8.95
N ALA A 15 -8.12 5.84 9.69
CA ALA A 15 -9.55 6.10 9.77
C ALA A 15 -9.85 7.50 10.35
N HIS A 16 -9.16 7.88 11.41
CA HIS A 16 -9.28 9.23 11.99
C HIS A 16 -8.84 10.32 11.01
N LEU A 17 -7.73 10.12 10.30
CA LEU A 17 -7.25 11.03 9.27
C LEU A 17 -8.28 11.17 8.13
N SER A 18 -8.89 10.07 7.68
CA SER A 18 -9.93 10.07 6.65
C SER A 18 -11.11 10.98 7.03
N ALA A 19 -11.59 10.86 8.26
CA ALA A 19 -12.69 11.70 8.76
C ALA A 19 -12.27 13.18 8.86
N LYS A 20 -11.05 13.47 9.34
CA LYS A 20 -10.53 14.84 9.41
C LYS A 20 -10.38 15.50 8.04
N LEU A 21 -10.00 14.75 7.03
CA LEU A 21 -9.87 15.23 5.65
C LEU A 21 -11.21 15.30 4.91
N GLY A 22 -12.31 14.90 5.54
CA GLY A 22 -13.65 14.96 4.96
C GLY A 22 -13.96 13.87 3.93
N PHE A 23 -13.13 12.80 3.84
CA PHE A 23 -13.40 11.67 2.95
C PHE A 23 -14.52 10.78 3.46
N ALA A 24 -14.74 10.73 4.78
CA ALA A 24 -15.82 9.98 5.41
C ALA A 24 -16.44 10.74 6.59
N SER A 25 -17.68 10.38 6.94
CA SER A 25 -18.33 10.93 8.14
C SER A 25 -17.58 10.52 9.41
N HIS A 26 -17.51 11.42 10.39
CA HIS A 26 -16.99 11.09 11.73
C HIS A 26 -17.76 9.94 12.41
N LYS A 27 -19.04 9.75 12.06
CA LYS A 27 -19.92 8.70 12.59
C LYS A 27 -19.78 7.36 11.87
N ALA A 28 -19.08 7.31 10.72
CA ALA A 28 -18.87 6.07 9.98
C ALA A 28 -17.99 5.09 10.75
N SER A 29 -18.06 3.80 10.41
CA SER A 29 -17.14 2.80 10.97
C SER A 29 -15.69 3.08 10.57
N ASP A 30 -14.73 2.58 11.35
CA ASP A 30 -13.30 2.72 10.99
C ASP A 30 -12.97 2.04 9.67
N GLY A 31 -13.66 0.92 9.34
CA GLY A 31 -13.52 0.25 8.06
C GLY A 31 -13.97 1.13 6.89
N ASP A 32 -15.14 1.77 7.00
CA ASP A 32 -15.67 2.67 5.96
C ASP A 32 -14.77 3.91 5.79
N LYS A 33 -14.30 4.49 6.89
CA LYS A 33 -13.36 5.61 6.86
C LYS A 33 -12.06 5.24 6.15
N LEU A 34 -11.53 4.06 6.45
CA LEU A 34 -10.30 3.57 5.81
C LEU A 34 -10.52 3.30 4.32
N GLY A 35 -11.66 2.68 3.96
CA GLY A 35 -12.07 2.46 2.57
C GLY A 35 -12.13 3.77 1.80
N ALA A 36 -12.83 4.78 2.33
CA ALA A 36 -12.95 6.10 1.70
C ALA A 36 -11.59 6.79 1.48
N LEU A 37 -10.65 6.66 2.43
CA LEU A 37 -9.29 7.19 2.26
C LEU A 37 -8.55 6.48 1.12
N LEU A 38 -8.63 5.15 1.07
CA LEU A 38 -7.96 4.36 0.02
C LEU A 38 -8.54 4.69 -1.36
N GLU A 39 -9.86 4.83 -1.48
CA GLU A 39 -10.52 5.25 -2.72
C GLU A 39 -10.09 6.65 -3.15
N ALA A 40 -9.98 7.60 -2.21
CA ALA A 40 -9.52 8.95 -2.50
C ALA A 40 -8.08 8.95 -3.03
N ILE A 41 -7.19 8.12 -2.46
CA ILE A 41 -5.80 7.97 -2.92
C ILE A 41 -5.77 7.39 -4.34
N VAL A 42 -6.51 6.32 -4.59
CA VAL A 42 -6.58 5.68 -5.92
C VAL A 42 -7.14 6.66 -6.95
N LYS A 43 -8.19 7.41 -6.61
CA LYS A 43 -8.77 8.44 -7.48
C LYS A 43 -7.73 9.52 -7.81
N LEU A 44 -6.99 9.99 -6.82
CA LEU A 44 -5.92 10.98 -7.04
C LEU A 44 -4.83 10.44 -7.96
N GLN A 45 -4.35 9.21 -7.73
CA GLN A 45 -3.36 8.57 -8.58
C GLN A 45 -3.83 8.49 -10.04
N ARG A 46 -5.09 8.09 -10.27
CA ARG A 46 -5.67 8.04 -11.62
C ARG A 46 -5.80 9.43 -12.25
N THR A 47 -6.21 10.44 -11.48
CA THR A 47 -6.30 11.83 -11.96
C THR A 47 -4.94 12.39 -12.38
N LEU A 48 -3.87 11.95 -11.69
CA LEU A 48 -2.49 12.33 -12.01
C LEU A 48 -1.83 11.41 -13.05
N GLU A 49 -2.60 10.48 -13.63
CA GLU A 49 -2.11 9.49 -14.59
C GLU A 49 -0.92 8.66 -14.06
N CYS A 50 -0.86 8.47 -12.74
CA CYS A 50 0.17 7.63 -12.13
C CYS A 50 -0.08 6.15 -12.46
N PRO A 51 0.91 5.41 -12.97
CA PRO A 51 0.79 3.96 -13.14
C PRO A 51 0.42 3.28 -11.83
N MET A 52 -0.54 2.36 -11.87
CA MET A 52 -1.03 1.63 -10.69
C MET A 52 -0.31 0.29 -10.51
N THR A 53 0.32 -0.18 -11.58
CA THR A 53 1.10 -1.43 -11.60
C THR A 53 2.45 -1.21 -12.26
N LEU A 54 3.38 -2.12 -12.04
CA LEU A 54 4.68 -2.11 -12.71
C LEU A 54 4.52 -2.35 -14.22
N THR A 55 3.52 -3.14 -14.62
CA THR A 55 3.20 -3.38 -16.04
C THR A 55 2.72 -2.10 -16.71
N GLU A 56 1.85 -1.31 -16.08
CA GLU A 56 1.43 0.00 -16.60
C GLU A 56 2.62 0.97 -16.68
N PHE A 57 3.61 0.83 -15.82
CA PHE A 57 4.85 1.62 -15.85
C PHE A 57 5.83 1.14 -16.97
N GLY A 58 5.50 0.06 -17.67
CA GLY A 58 6.32 -0.48 -18.75
C GLY A 58 7.29 -1.59 -18.32
N VAL A 59 7.17 -2.08 -17.10
CA VAL A 59 7.98 -3.21 -16.61
C VAL A 59 7.38 -4.52 -17.08
N ASP A 60 8.18 -5.32 -17.82
CA ASP A 60 7.75 -6.63 -18.28
C ASP A 60 7.65 -7.64 -17.12
N LYS A 61 6.49 -8.25 -16.99
CA LYS A 61 6.18 -9.22 -15.94
C LYS A 61 7.08 -10.45 -16.01
N ALA A 62 7.27 -11.01 -17.22
CA ALA A 62 8.06 -12.23 -17.41
C ALA A 62 9.53 -12.03 -17.01
N THR A 63 10.06 -10.83 -17.24
CA THR A 63 11.43 -10.46 -16.85
C THR A 63 11.55 -10.19 -15.35
N SER A 64 10.50 -9.72 -14.72
CA SER A 64 10.51 -9.28 -13.31
C SER A 64 10.17 -10.40 -12.33
N GLU A 65 9.27 -11.31 -12.71
CA GLU A 65 8.80 -12.39 -11.85
C GLU A 65 9.93 -13.28 -11.30
N PRO A 66 10.96 -13.69 -12.10
CA PRO A 66 12.11 -14.43 -11.60
C PRO A 66 12.99 -13.65 -10.60
N LYS A 67 12.87 -12.32 -10.57
CA LYS A 67 13.68 -11.43 -9.71
C LYS A 67 13.00 -11.04 -8.41
N LEU A 68 11.79 -11.54 -8.13
CA LEU A 68 11.01 -11.15 -6.95
C LEU A 68 11.77 -11.38 -5.64
N ASN A 69 12.51 -12.49 -5.50
CA ASN A 69 13.32 -12.74 -4.33
C ASN A 69 14.39 -11.66 -4.13
N LEU A 70 15.14 -11.33 -5.18
CA LEU A 70 16.17 -10.29 -5.12
C LEU A 70 15.55 -8.92 -4.80
N MET A 71 14.38 -8.61 -5.36
CA MET A 71 13.67 -7.36 -5.08
C MET A 71 13.23 -7.29 -3.61
N ALA A 72 12.74 -8.40 -3.04
CA ALA A 72 12.36 -8.47 -1.64
C ALA A 72 13.58 -8.32 -0.72
N ASP A 73 14.70 -8.99 -1.03
CA ASP A 73 15.95 -8.84 -0.27
C ASP A 73 16.42 -7.38 -0.24
N ARG A 74 16.43 -6.71 -1.40
CA ARG A 74 16.83 -5.29 -1.50
C ARG A 74 15.86 -4.37 -0.75
N ALA A 75 14.57 -4.66 -0.75
CA ALA A 75 13.60 -3.88 0.00
C ALA A 75 13.80 -4.02 1.52
N LEU A 76 14.22 -5.19 2.02
CA LEU A 76 14.56 -5.40 3.43
C LEU A 76 15.84 -4.66 3.86
N GLU A 77 16.77 -4.47 2.93
CA GLU A 77 18.02 -3.71 3.17
C GLU A 77 17.79 -2.20 3.16
N ASP A 78 16.67 -1.72 2.60
CA ASP A 78 16.37 -0.29 2.49
C ASP A 78 16.19 0.34 3.88
N MET A 79 16.79 1.52 4.07
CA MET A 79 16.72 2.25 5.34
C MET A 79 15.28 2.63 5.69
N CYS A 80 14.44 2.94 4.72
CA CYS A 80 13.04 3.33 4.94
C CYS A 80 12.20 2.17 5.49
N TYR A 81 12.57 0.92 5.20
CA TYR A 81 11.89 -0.26 5.73
C TYR A 81 11.80 -0.24 7.27
N ARG A 82 12.86 0.22 7.95
CA ARG A 82 12.93 0.26 9.43
C ARG A 82 11.88 1.15 10.07
N PHE A 83 11.35 2.10 9.33
CA PHE A 83 10.32 3.04 9.80
C PHE A 83 8.91 2.60 9.44
N ASN A 84 8.75 1.45 8.78
CA ASN A 84 7.43 0.95 8.45
C ASN A 84 6.69 0.51 9.73
N PRO A 85 5.42 0.91 9.93
CA PRO A 85 4.63 0.59 11.12
C PRO A 85 4.43 -0.92 11.38
N TYR A 86 4.60 -1.74 10.35
CA TYR A 86 4.57 -3.19 10.43
C TYR A 86 5.84 -3.74 9.77
N PRO A 87 6.64 -4.55 10.50
CA PRO A 87 7.85 -5.15 9.94
C PRO A 87 7.45 -6.29 8.97
N ALA A 88 7.27 -5.95 7.70
CA ALA A 88 6.96 -6.92 6.66
C ALA A 88 8.11 -7.92 6.51
N ASN A 89 7.82 -9.21 6.42
CA ASN A 89 8.83 -10.20 6.13
C ASN A 89 9.05 -10.36 4.61
N HIS A 90 9.99 -11.21 4.21
CA HIS A 90 10.33 -11.47 2.82
C HIS A 90 9.11 -11.93 2.00
N ASP A 91 8.30 -12.85 2.54
CA ASP A 91 7.11 -13.37 1.85
C ASP A 91 6.02 -12.30 1.71
N ASP A 92 5.85 -11.45 2.71
CA ASP A 92 4.95 -10.29 2.63
C ASP A 92 5.35 -9.37 1.45
N LEU A 93 6.64 -9.11 1.28
CA LEU A 93 7.15 -8.27 0.19
C LEU A 93 6.95 -8.92 -1.17
N ILE A 94 7.23 -10.23 -1.30
CA ILE A 94 6.91 -10.97 -2.53
C ILE A 94 5.41 -10.88 -2.84
N GLY A 95 4.55 -11.07 -1.84
CA GLY A 95 3.11 -10.95 -2.00
C GLY A 95 2.66 -9.55 -2.44
N LEU A 96 3.32 -8.49 -1.97
CA LEU A 96 3.06 -7.11 -2.40
C LEU A 96 3.53 -6.89 -3.85
N TYR A 97 4.72 -7.33 -4.22
CA TYR A 97 5.22 -7.23 -5.60
C TYR A 97 4.33 -7.96 -6.60
N LYS A 98 3.87 -9.17 -6.28
CA LYS A 98 2.93 -9.93 -7.14
C LYS A 98 1.61 -9.20 -7.38
N LYS A 99 1.16 -8.35 -6.44
CA LYS A 99 -0.08 -7.56 -6.61
C LYS A 99 0.08 -6.37 -7.54
N ILE A 100 1.29 -5.88 -7.73
CA ILE A 100 1.57 -4.72 -8.57
C ILE A 100 2.26 -5.09 -9.89
N LEU A 101 2.60 -6.35 -10.10
CA LEU A 101 3.01 -6.94 -11.38
C LEU A 101 1.80 -7.26 -12.25
#